data_8e106003a815d6ff57b79520e82dd0df
#
_entry.id   8e106003a815d6ff57b79520e82dd0df
#
_cell.length_a   1.000
_cell.length_b   1.000
_cell.length_c   1.000
_cell.angle_alpha   90.00
_cell.angle_beta   90.00
_cell.angle_gamma   90.00
#
_symmetry.space_group_name_H-M   'P 1'
#
loop_
_entity.id
_entity.type
_entity.pdbx_description
1 polymer ?
#
loop_
_entity_poly.entity_id
_entity_poly.type
_entity_poly.pdbx_seq_one_letter_code
_entity_poly.pdbx_strand_id
1 'polypeptide(L)'
;EDSYFCEIDMATESLNRVVNQCKKYIAYYQTGIEQREQDGVFPLVLWIVPHDKRKEVISKKIESELNNFQPMFQVVTLEEFSEWIGGRTDE
;
A
#
# COMPACT_ATOMS: atom_id res chain seq x y z
N GLU A 1 -5.65 -14.67 -8.53
CA GLU A 1 -5.71 -14.47 -7.07
C GLU A 1 -4.85 -13.30 -6.65
N ASP A 2 -5.43 -12.41 -5.86
CA ASP A 2 -4.74 -11.17 -5.47
C ASP A 2 -4.00 -11.36 -4.16
N SER A 3 -2.78 -10.85 -4.13
CA SER A 3 -1.96 -10.83 -2.92
C SER A 3 -1.63 -9.40 -2.56
N TYR A 4 -1.58 -9.12 -1.27
CA TYR A 4 -1.28 -7.78 -0.78
C TYR A 4 -0.27 -7.84 0.35
N PHE A 5 0.64 -6.87 0.35
CA PHE A 5 1.36 -6.52 1.57
C PHE A 5 0.55 -5.41 2.23
N CYS A 6 0.19 -5.58 3.49
CA CYS A 6 -0.65 -4.61 4.19
C CYS A 6 0.17 -3.83 5.19
N GLU A 7 0.04 -2.50 5.13
CA GLU A 7 0.66 -1.59 6.09
C GLU A 7 -0.44 -0.79 6.77
N ILE A 8 -0.38 -0.69 8.09
CA ILE A 8 -1.37 0.07 8.84
C ILE A 8 -0.72 1.36 9.30
N ASP A 9 -1.33 2.48 8.91
CA ASP A 9 -0.86 3.80 9.29
C ASP A 9 -1.85 4.41 10.28
N MET A 10 -1.36 4.80 11.45
CA MET A 10 -2.21 5.39 12.49
C MET A 10 -2.22 6.90 12.45
N ALA A 11 -1.65 7.48 11.40
CA ALA A 11 -1.54 8.94 11.25
C ALA A 11 -0.65 9.56 12.31
N THR A 12 0.19 8.76 12.96
CA THR A 12 1.14 9.25 13.95
C THR A 12 2.56 9.27 13.43
N GLU A 13 2.81 8.62 12.29
CA GLU A 13 4.13 8.58 11.70
C GLU A 13 4.32 9.76 10.75
N SER A 14 5.56 10.19 10.60
CA SER A 14 5.86 11.23 9.62
C SER A 14 5.67 10.68 8.22
N LEU A 15 5.45 11.60 7.27
CA LEU A 15 5.34 11.19 5.88
C LEU A 15 6.66 10.62 5.36
N ASN A 16 7.79 11.10 5.90
CA ASN A 16 9.09 10.56 5.51
C ASN A 16 9.21 9.08 5.88
N ARG A 17 8.66 8.68 7.02
CA ARG A 17 8.70 7.27 7.41
C ARG A 17 7.85 6.44 6.47
N VAL A 18 6.69 6.97 6.06
CA VAL A 18 5.84 6.27 5.11
C VAL A 18 6.59 6.08 3.77
N VAL A 19 7.21 7.14 3.28
CA VAL A 19 7.95 7.08 2.03
C VAL A 19 9.11 6.10 2.14
N ASN A 20 9.84 6.12 3.26
CA ASN A 20 10.96 5.21 3.46
C ASN A 20 10.50 3.76 3.46
N GLN A 21 9.34 3.49 4.06
CA GLN A 21 8.79 2.14 4.03
C GLN A 21 8.43 1.73 2.60
N CYS A 22 7.85 2.65 1.83
CA CYS A 22 7.56 2.38 0.44
C CYS A 22 8.84 2.07 -0.35
N LYS A 23 9.91 2.79 -0.06
CA LYS A 23 11.19 2.55 -0.74
C LYS A 23 11.75 1.17 -0.44
N LYS A 24 11.48 0.65 0.75
CA LYS A 24 11.90 -0.71 1.08
C LYS A 24 11.16 -1.73 0.22
N TYR A 25 9.87 -1.52 -0.01
CA TYR A 25 9.13 -2.40 -0.90
C TYR A 25 9.64 -2.32 -2.34
N ILE A 26 9.98 -1.12 -2.79
CA ILE A 26 10.53 -0.96 -4.13
C ILE A 26 11.85 -1.70 -4.26
N ALA A 27 12.72 -1.59 -3.25
CA ALA A 27 13.99 -2.30 -3.26
C ALA A 27 13.77 -3.81 -3.32
N TYR A 28 12.81 -4.30 -2.55
CA TYR A 28 12.49 -5.73 -2.57
C TYR A 28 11.96 -6.16 -3.93
N TYR A 29 11.10 -5.34 -4.52
CA TYR A 29 10.60 -5.59 -5.87
C TYR A 29 11.76 -5.73 -6.85
N GLN A 30 12.75 -4.86 -6.73
CA GLN A 30 13.87 -4.84 -7.67
C GLN A 30 14.79 -6.04 -7.53
N THR A 31 14.72 -6.76 -6.40
CA THR A 31 15.47 -8.01 -6.27
C THR A 31 14.89 -9.14 -7.11
N GLY A 32 13.62 -9.06 -7.45
CA GLY A 32 12.95 -10.10 -8.21
C GLY A 32 12.64 -11.37 -7.43
N ILE A 33 12.91 -11.40 -6.13
CA ILE A 33 12.71 -12.62 -5.34
C ILE A 33 11.23 -12.97 -5.26
N GLU A 34 10.39 -12.01 -4.92
CA GLU A 34 8.96 -12.27 -4.75
C GLU A 34 8.33 -12.67 -6.07
N GLN A 35 8.72 -12.01 -7.15
CA GLN A 35 8.15 -12.32 -8.46
C GLN A 35 8.47 -13.74 -8.87
N ARG A 36 9.68 -14.21 -8.59
CA ARG A 36 10.05 -15.58 -8.93
C ARG A 36 9.19 -16.60 -8.18
N GLU A 37 8.85 -16.28 -6.94
CA GLU A 37 8.04 -17.18 -6.12
C GLU A 37 6.56 -17.05 -6.40
N GLN A 38 6.13 -15.94 -7.01
CA GLN A 38 4.73 -15.67 -7.27
C GLN A 38 4.42 -15.68 -8.77
N ASP A 39 5.16 -16.45 -9.54
CA ASP A 39 4.93 -16.62 -10.98
C ASP A 39 4.99 -15.28 -11.73
N GLY A 40 5.96 -14.45 -11.36
CA GLY A 40 6.18 -13.21 -12.05
C GLY A 40 5.36 -12.05 -11.55
N VAL A 41 4.60 -12.23 -10.47
CA VAL A 41 3.71 -11.20 -9.94
C VAL A 41 4.23 -10.72 -8.59
N PHE A 42 4.27 -9.40 -8.43
CA PHE A 42 4.59 -8.80 -7.14
C PHE A 42 3.29 -8.32 -6.49
N PRO A 43 3.06 -8.66 -5.21
CA PRO A 43 1.83 -8.22 -4.55
C PRO A 43 1.75 -6.69 -4.45
N LEU A 44 0.55 -6.17 -4.50
CA LEU A 44 0.34 -4.74 -4.26
C LEU A 44 0.59 -4.43 -2.79
N VAL A 45 1.05 -3.21 -2.53
CA VAL A 45 1.24 -2.73 -1.16
C VAL A 45 0.02 -1.89 -0.81
N LEU A 46 -0.71 -2.32 0.20
CA LEU A 46 -1.95 -1.68 0.61
C LEU A 46 -1.72 -0.92 1.91
N TRP A 47 -1.85 0.40 1.85
CA TRP A 47 -1.78 1.25 3.03
C TRP A 47 -3.18 1.48 3.56
N ILE A 48 -3.42 1.12 4.80
CA ILE A 48 -4.71 1.32 5.47
C ILE A 48 -4.56 2.49 6.43
N VAL A 49 -5.33 3.55 6.19
CA VAL A 49 -5.20 4.80 6.94
C VAL A 49 -6.50 5.08 7.69
N PRO A 50 -6.47 5.91 8.74
CA PRO A 50 -7.65 6.08 9.58
C PRO A 50 -8.77 6.92 8.97
N HIS A 51 -8.45 7.86 8.07
CA HIS A 51 -9.50 8.74 7.54
C HIS A 51 -9.07 9.36 6.21
N ASP A 52 -10.02 10.03 5.57
CA ASP A 52 -9.82 10.56 4.22
C ASP A 52 -8.69 11.57 4.13
N LYS A 53 -8.54 12.40 5.15
CA LYS A 53 -7.47 13.41 5.12
C LYS A 53 -6.11 12.75 5.02
N ARG A 54 -5.90 11.72 5.82
CA ARG A 54 -4.61 11.00 5.81
C ARG A 54 -4.42 10.29 4.49
N LYS A 55 -5.50 9.73 3.93
CA LYS A 55 -5.44 9.08 2.63
C LYS A 55 -4.96 10.07 1.56
N GLU A 56 -5.51 11.26 1.55
CA GLU A 56 -5.15 12.28 0.57
C GLU A 56 -3.69 12.67 0.71
N VAL A 57 -3.24 12.88 1.94
CA VAL A 57 -1.88 13.32 2.20
C VAL A 57 -0.87 12.26 1.76
N ILE A 58 -1.11 11.00 2.12
CA ILE A 58 -0.20 9.92 1.76
C ILE A 58 -0.23 9.68 0.25
N SER A 59 -1.42 9.69 -0.35
CA SER A 59 -1.53 9.47 -1.79
C SER A 59 -0.75 10.52 -2.57
N LYS A 60 -0.86 11.77 -2.17
CA LYS A 60 -0.13 12.84 -2.85
C LYS A 60 1.37 12.71 -2.65
N LYS A 61 1.79 12.29 -1.46
CA LYS A 61 3.21 12.13 -1.19
C LYS A 61 3.81 11.02 -2.05
N ILE A 62 3.12 9.89 -2.14
CA ILE A 62 3.59 8.80 -2.98
C ILE A 62 3.64 9.24 -4.44
N GLU A 63 2.61 9.93 -4.90
CA GLU A 63 2.57 10.40 -6.27
C GLU A 63 3.73 11.33 -6.59
N SER A 64 4.05 12.25 -5.67
CA SER A 64 5.09 13.24 -5.95
C SER A 64 6.49 12.69 -5.83
N GLU A 65 6.72 11.72 -4.94
CA GLU A 65 8.07 11.25 -4.68
C GLU A 65 8.38 9.88 -5.27
N LEU A 66 7.35 9.09 -5.58
CA LEU A 66 7.54 7.73 -6.06
C LEU A 66 6.67 7.46 -7.28
N ASN A 67 6.51 8.47 -8.15
CA ASN A 67 5.50 8.34 -9.19
C ASN A 67 5.80 7.22 -10.18
N ASN A 68 7.05 6.85 -10.39
CA ASN A 68 7.39 5.72 -11.27
C ASN A 68 6.89 4.39 -10.71
N PHE A 69 6.65 4.34 -9.41
CA PHE A 69 6.22 3.11 -8.74
C PHE A 69 4.84 3.25 -8.11
N GLN A 70 4.12 4.32 -8.45
CA GLN A 70 2.82 4.58 -7.86
C GLN A 70 1.86 3.40 -8.00
N PRO A 71 1.82 2.69 -9.13
CA PRO A 71 0.88 1.56 -9.25
C PRO A 71 1.12 0.42 -8.27
N MET A 72 2.30 0.38 -7.63
CA MET A 72 2.55 -0.64 -6.60
C MET A 72 1.79 -0.38 -5.31
N PHE A 73 1.34 0.86 -5.10
CA PHE A 73 0.82 1.28 -3.81
C PHE A 73 -0.62 1.71 -3.95
N GLN A 74 -1.45 1.24 -3.03
CA GLN A 74 -2.85 1.62 -2.95
C GLN A 74 -3.12 2.08 -1.52
N VAL A 75 -3.87 3.19 -1.38
CA VAL A 75 -4.19 3.74 -0.07
C VAL A 75 -5.70 3.69 0.11
N VAL A 76 -6.14 3.09 1.20
CA VAL A 76 -7.57 3.01 1.52
C VAL A 76 -7.77 3.45 2.95
N THR A 77 -8.95 3.98 3.24
CA THR A 77 -9.30 4.29 4.63
C THR A 77 -9.70 3.01 5.33
N LEU A 78 -9.67 3.05 6.66
CA LEU A 78 -10.13 1.93 7.46
C LEU A 78 -11.58 1.58 7.13
N GLU A 79 -12.41 2.59 6.90
CA GLU A 79 -13.80 2.37 6.55
C GLU A 79 -13.92 1.63 5.21
N GLU A 80 -13.17 2.08 4.20
CA GLU A 80 -13.18 1.42 2.91
C GLU A 80 -12.71 -0.02 3.02
N PHE A 81 -11.66 -0.23 3.80
CA PHE A 81 -11.13 -1.57 3.99
C PHE A 81 -12.14 -2.48 4.69
N SER A 82 -12.83 -1.94 5.70
CA SER A 82 -13.86 -2.70 6.41
C SER A 82 -15.00 -3.09 5.49
N GLU A 83 -15.41 -2.17 4.64
CA GLU A 83 -16.49 -2.46 3.69
C GLU A 83 -16.08 -3.52 2.70
N TRP A 84 -14.85 -3.43 2.23
CA TRP A 84 -14.34 -4.42 1.28
C TRP A 84 -14.31 -5.81 1.90
N ILE A 85 -13.79 -5.91 3.13
CA ILE A 85 -13.74 -7.19 3.84
C ILE A 85 -15.15 -7.69 4.15
N GLY A 86 -16.04 -6.79 4.61
CA GLY A 86 -17.42 -7.16 4.92
C GLY A 86 -18.15 -7.66 3.69
N GLY A 87 -17.95 -6.99 2.56
CA GLY A 87 -18.57 -7.43 1.32
C GLY A 87 -18.06 -8.79 0.87
N ARG A 88 -16.81 -9.10 1.15
CA ARG A 88 -16.26 -10.39 0.75
C ARG A 88 -16.72 -11.52 1.65
N THR A 89 -17.05 -11.23 2.88
CA THR A 89 -17.43 -12.26 3.84
C THR A 89 -18.93 -12.34 4.08
N ASP A 90 -19.67 -11.43 3.53
CA ASP A 90 -21.10 -11.35 3.74
C ASP A 90 -21.82 -12.23 2.72
N GLU A 91 -21.89 -13.49 3.01
CA GLU A 91 -22.48 -14.43 2.07
C GLU A 91 -23.74 -15.08 2.66
#